data_3383b58e60bf4ed2d9471f1f8b0209af
#
_entry.id   3383b58e60bf4ed2d9471f1f8b0209af
#
_cell.length_a   1.000
_cell.length_b   1.000
_cell.length_c   1.000
_cell.angle_alpha   90.00
_cell.angle_beta   90.00
_cell.angle_gamma   90.00
#
_symmetry.space_group_name_H-M   'P 1'
#
loop_
_entity.id
_entity.type
_entity.pdbx_description
1 polymer ?
#
loop_
_entity_poly.entity_id
_entity_poly.type
_entity_poly.pdbx_seq_one_letter_code
_entity_poly.pdbx_strand_id
1 'polypeptide(L)'
;MSLADVLQSGNYELIDVREPMELEMDGNIEGAKNIPLGEVEDRKNEILSIEKPVILFCRSGNRSGKALEYLNSQGLKEGYNGGGWAELKSQL
;
A
#
# COMPACT_ATOMS: atom_id res chain seq x y z
N MET A 1 8.35 -13.54 -5.16
CA MET A 1 7.83 -12.81 -6.34
C MET A 1 8.25 -11.36 -6.27
N SER A 2 8.44 -10.73 -7.39
CA SER A 2 8.72 -9.29 -7.45
C SER A 2 7.42 -8.51 -7.49
N LEU A 3 7.51 -7.21 -7.25
CA LEU A 3 6.36 -6.32 -7.39
C LEU A 3 5.78 -6.41 -8.80
N ALA A 4 6.64 -6.44 -9.82
CA ALA A 4 6.18 -6.54 -11.20
C ALA A 4 5.37 -7.82 -11.44
N ASP A 5 5.82 -8.95 -10.88
CA ASP A 5 5.10 -10.21 -11.00
C ASP A 5 3.72 -10.14 -10.35
N VAL A 6 3.65 -9.50 -9.19
CA VAL A 6 2.39 -9.35 -8.46
C VAL A 6 1.43 -8.47 -9.25
N LEU A 7 1.91 -7.37 -9.80
CA LEU A 7 1.10 -6.46 -10.61
C LEU A 7 0.55 -7.17 -11.84
N GLN A 8 1.37 -8.00 -12.49
CA GLN A 8 0.95 -8.78 -13.66
C GLN A 8 -0.13 -9.80 -13.31
N SER A 9 -0.09 -10.36 -12.11
CA SER A 9 -1.06 -11.37 -11.69
C SER A 9 -2.48 -10.79 -11.56
N GLY A 10 -2.60 -9.51 -11.28
CA GLY A 10 -3.88 -8.87 -11.04
C GLY A 10 -4.51 -9.24 -9.71
N ASN A 11 -3.83 -10.05 -8.90
CA ASN A 11 -4.35 -10.52 -7.61
C ASN A 11 -3.58 -9.87 -6.46
N TYR A 12 -4.05 -8.73 -6.00
CA TYR A 12 -3.41 -7.97 -4.92
C TYR A 12 -4.38 -6.96 -4.35
N GLU A 13 -4.03 -6.42 -3.20
CA GLU A 13 -4.77 -5.35 -2.55
C GLU A 13 -3.87 -4.11 -2.50
N LEU A 14 -4.42 -2.95 -2.85
CA LEU A 14 -3.70 -1.69 -2.84
C LEU A 14 -4.07 -0.89 -1.59
N ILE A 15 -3.04 -0.41 -0.86
CA ILE A 15 -3.24 0.41 0.32
C ILE A 15 -2.44 1.69 0.19
N ASP A 16 -3.17 2.82 0.21
CA ASP A 16 -2.58 4.15 0.15
C ASP A 16 -2.39 4.66 1.57
N VAL A 17 -1.14 4.90 1.97
CA VAL A 17 -0.85 5.36 3.33
C VAL A 17 -0.67 6.88 3.43
N ARG A 18 -1.10 7.61 2.39
CA ARG A 18 -1.11 9.07 2.43
C ARG A 18 -2.27 9.57 3.28
N GLU A 19 -2.26 10.87 3.60
CA GLU A 19 -3.39 11.51 4.28
C GLU A 19 -4.56 11.69 3.32
N PRO A 20 -5.81 11.61 3.78
CA PRO A 20 -6.98 11.78 2.91
C PRO A 20 -6.95 13.06 2.08
N MET A 21 -6.44 14.15 2.64
CA MET A 21 -6.35 15.41 1.94
C MET A 21 -5.46 15.33 0.70
N GLU A 22 -4.40 14.54 0.76
CA GLU A 22 -3.51 14.35 -0.39
C GLU A 22 -4.23 13.68 -1.55
N LEU A 23 -5.14 12.75 -1.25
CA LEU A 23 -5.94 12.10 -2.29
C LEU A 23 -6.86 13.08 -2.98
N GLU A 24 -7.46 13.99 -2.21
CA GLU A 24 -8.33 15.01 -2.78
C GLU A 24 -7.58 16.02 -3.63
N MET A 25 -6.39 16.43 -3.20
CA MET A 25 -5.61 17.46 -3.87
C MET A 25 -4.84 16.95 -5.07
N ASP A 26 -4.26 15.76 -4.96
CA ASP A 26 -3.33 15.25 -5.96
C ASP A 26 -3.92 14.15 -6.85
N GLY A 27 -4.97 13.50 -6.40
CA GLY A 27 -5.55 12.36 -7.08
C GLY A 27 -5.26 11.06 -6.35
N ASN A 28 -5.84 9.96 -6.86
CA ASN A 28 -5.72 8.67 -6.21
C ASN A 28 -5.71 7.52 -7.22
N ILE A 29 -5.57 6.30 -6.72
CA ILE A 29 -5.72 5.09 -7.51
C ILE A 29 -7.08 4.49 -7.15
N GLU A 30 -7.95 4.34 -8.15
CA GLU A 30 -9.26 3.75 -7.96
C GLU A 30 -9.13 2.33 -7.41
N GLY A 31 -9.94 2.01 -6.42
CA GLY A 31 -9.94 0.68 -5.79
C GLY A 31 -8.95 0.52 -4.65
N ALA A 32 -8.06 1.48 -4.44
CA ALA A 32 -7.14 1.43 -3.32
C ALA A 32 -7.83 1.83 -2.02
N LYS A 33 -7.49 1.15 -0.93
CA LYS A 33 -7.97 1.50 0.40
C LYS A 33 -7.03 2.53 1.00
N ASN A 34 -7.57 3.59 1.58
CA ASN A 34 -6.75 4.60 2.24
C ASN A 34 -6.66 4.31 3.74
N ILE A 35 -5.45 3.99 4.20
CA ILE A 35 -5.15 3.83 5.62
C ILE A 35 -3.91 4.68 5.89
N PRO A 36 -4.08 5.91 6.36
CA PRO A 36 -2.95 6.82 6.60
C PRO A 36 -1.88 6.19 7.50
N LEU A 37 -0.62 6.52 7.26
CA LEU A 37 0.49 5.95 8.02
C LEU A 37 0.25 6.02 9.55
N GLY A 38 -0.27 7.15 10.03
CA GLY A 38 -0.54 7.32 11.47
C GLY A 38 -1.61 6.41 12.03
N GLU A 39 -2.41 5.76 11.15
CA GLU A 39 -3.47 4.83 11.58
C GLU A 39 -3.11 3.37 11.35
N VAL A 40 -1.98 3.10 10.70
CA VAL A 40 -1.61 1.72 10.34
C VAL A 40 -1.49 0.84 11.59
N GLU A 41 -0.88 1.35 12.64
CA GLU A 41 -0.72 0.58 13.87
C GLU A 41 -2.06 0.18 14.48
N ASP A 42 -2.98 1.13 14.61
CA ASP A 42 -4.30 0.87 15.18
C ASP A 42 -5.15 -0.02 14.28
N ARG A 43 -4.94 0.06 12.98
CA ARG A 43 -5.73 -0.65 11.98
C ARG A 43 -4.99 -1.84 11.36
N LYS A 44 -3.90 -2.28 11.97
CA LYS A 44 -3.07 -3.34 11.39
C LYS A 44 -3.84 -4.63 11.09
N ASN A 45 -4.83 -4.95 11.92
CA ASN A 45 -5.59 -6.18 11.70
C ASN A 45 -6.40 -6.18 10.40
N GLU A 46 -6.81 -5.00 9.92
CA GLU A 46 -7.47 -4.89 8.62
C GLU A 46 -6.51 -5.31 7.51
N ILE A 47 -5.22 -4.99 7.67
CA ILE A 47 -4.22 -5.30 6.66
C ILE A 47 -3.73 -6.74 6.79
N LEU A 48 -3.45 -7.17 8.03
CA LEU A 48 -2.94 -8.51 8.30
C LEU A 48 -3.92 -9.62 7.94
N SER A 49 -5.22 -9.30 7.90
CA SER A 49 -6.26 -10.28 7.55
C SER A 49 -6.44 -10.44 6.04
N ILE A 50 -5.79 -9.60 5.23
CA ILE A 50 -5.88 -9.69 3.78
C ILE A 50 -5.14 -10.94 3.31
N GLU A 51 -5.81 -11.78 2.53
CA GLU A 51 -5.24 -13.05 2.07
C GLU A 51 -4.53 -12.94 0.71
N LYS A 52 -4.50 -11.75 0.13
CA LYS A 52 -3.82 -11.46 -1.12
C LYS A 52 -2.51 -10.73 -0.85
N PRO A 53 -1.58 -10.71 -1.79
CA PRO A 53 -0.42 -9.81 -1.67
C PRO A 53 -0.88 -8.37 -1.45
N VAL A 54 -0.21 -7.67 -0.56
CA VAL A 54 -0.54 -6.28 -0.20
C VAL A 54 0.52 -5.34 -0.76
N ILE A 55 0.09 -4.36 -1.52
CA ILE A 55 0.97 -3.34 -2.08
C ILE A 55 0.65 -2.02 -1.37
N LEU A 56 1.61 -1.52 -0.60
CA LEU A 56 1.47 -0.24 0.09
C LEU A 56 2.18 0.83 -0.71
N PHE A 57 1.60 2.00 -0.79
CA PHE A 57 2.21 3.10 -1.54
C PHE A 57 1.87 4.45 -0.89
N CYS A 58 2.63 5.46 -1.28
CA CYS A 58 2.41 6.82 -0.81
C CYS A 58 2.82 7.79 -1.91
N ARG A 59 3.32 8.96 -1.57
CA ARG A 59 3.75 9.92 -2.59
C ARG A 59 5.08 9.55 -3.23
N SER A 60 6.03 9.03 -2.43
CA SER A 60 7.40 8.76 -2.89
C SER A 60 7.95 7.40 -2.48
N GLY A 61 7.20 6.63 -1.70
CA GLY A 61 7.64 5.33 -1.20
C GLY A 61 8.25 5.35 0.20
N ASN A 62 8.48 6.53 0.77
CA ASN A 62 9.10 6.65 2.09
C ASN A 62 8.15 6.21 3.21
N ARG A 63 6.95 6.79 3.26
CA ARG A 63 5.94 6.42 4.27
C ARG A 63 5.48 4.99 4.10
N SER A 64 5.29 4.54 2.86
CA SER A 64 4.89 3.17 2.59
C SER A 64 5.98 2.18 2.97
N GLY A 65 7.25 2.55 2.81
CA GLY A 65 8.37 1.74 3.28
C GLY A 65 8.34 1.52 4.79
N LYS A 66 8.04 2.59 5.53
CA LYS A 66 7.92 2.52 7.00
C LYS A 66 6.74 1.65 7.41
N ALA A 67 5.60 1.81 6.73
CA ALA A 67 4.43 1.01 7.01
C ALA A 67 4.70 -0.47 6.75
N LEU A 68 5.36 -0.78 5.63
CA LEU A 68 5.70 -2.15 5.28
C LEU A 68 6.64 -2.78 6.31
N GLU A 69 7.67 -2.05 6.73
CA GLU A 69 8.61 -2.54 7.75
C GLU A 69 7.88 -2.89 9.04
N TYR A 70 7.00 -1.99 9.49
CA TYR A 70 6.20 -2.24 10.68
C TYR A 70 5.30 -3.48 10.50
N LEU A 71 4.57 -3.55 9.40
CA LEU A 71 3.63 -4.65 9.16
C LEU A 71 4.35 -6.00 9.02
N ASN A 72 5.54 -6.00 8.41
CA ASN A 72 6.35 -7.22 8.33
C ASN A 72 6.73 -7.71 9.73
N SER A 73 7.03 -6.79 10.65
CA SER A 73 7.33 -7.15 12.03
C SER A 73 6.11 -7.70 12.76
N GLN A 74 4.92 -7.41 12.28
CA GLN A 74 3.66 -7.85 12.88
C GLN A 74 3.08 -9.10 12.20
N GLY A 75 3.79 -9.67 11.24
CA GLY A 75 3.40 -10.93 10.63
C GLY A 75 2.74 -10.83 9.26
N LEU A 76 2.87 -9.71 8.57
CA LEU A 76 2.35 -9.60 7.20
C LEU A 76 3.01 -10.65 6.33
N LYS A 77 2.21 -11.47 5.64
CA LYS A 77 2.71 -12.62 4.89
C LYS A 77 3.39 -12.22 3.60
N GLU A 78 2.79 -11.32 2.84
CA GLU A 78 3.33 -10.93 1.56
C GLU A 78 3.01 -9.45 1.31
N GLY A 79 4.00 -8.60 1.53
CA GLY A 79 3.85 -7.16 1.35
C GLY A 79 4.90 -6.59 0.42
N TYR A 80 4.53 -5.54 -0.28
CA TYR A 80 5.41 -4.86 -1.23
C TYR A 80 5.29 -3.36 -1.06
N ASN A 81 6.38 -2.66 -1.28
CA ASN A 81 6.36 -1.21 -1.36
C ASN A 81 6.15 -0.81 -2.82
N GLY A 82 4.99 -0.25 -3.11
CA GLY A 82 4.65 0.19 -4.46
C GLY A 82 5.29 1.51 -4.86
N GLY A 83 5.92 2.20 -3.92
CA GLY A 83 6.59 3.47 -4.21
C GLY A 83 5.62 4.64 -4.25
N GLY A 84 5.81 5.53 -5.23
CA GLY A 84 4.95 6.70 -5.42
C GLY A 84 3.68 6.34 -6.17
N TRP A 85 2.56 6.93 -5.76
CA TRP A 85 1.25 6.58 -6.31
C TRP A 85 1.13 6.87 -7.81
N ALA A 86 1.76 7.95 -8.28
CA ALA A 86 1.66 8.32 -9.69
C ALA A 86 2.37 7.32 -10.59
N GLU A 87 3.58 6.88 -10.18
CA GLU A 87 4.31 5.88 -10.93
C GLU A 87 3.61 4.53 -10.87
N LEU A 88 3.12 4.16 -9.70
CA LEU A 88 2.38 2.91 -9.53
C LEU A 88 1.13 2.90 -10.42
N LYS A 89 0.39 4.01 -10.42
CA LYS A 89 -0.81 4.13 -11.23
C LYS A 89 -0.52 3.92 -12.71
N SER A 90 0.63 4.40 -13.19
CA SER A 90 1.00 4.25 -14.60
C SER A 90 1.30 2.80 -14.99
N GLN A 91 1.49 1.93 -14.02
CA GLN A 91 1.77 0.50 -14.25
C GLN A 91 0.53 -0.38 -14.13
N LEU A 92 -0.62 0.21 -13.81
CA LEU A 92 -1.87 -0.55 -13.59
C LEU A 92 -2.76 -0.63 -14.84
#